data_12f725174b08100ddd3b26cff3f570c1
#
_entry.id   12f725174b08100ddd3b26cff3f570c1
#
_cell.length_a   1.000
_cell.length_b   1.000
_cell.length_c   1.000
_cell.angle_alpha   90.00
_cell.angle_beta   90.00
_cell.angle_gamma   90.00
#
_symmetry.space_group_name_H-M   'P 1'
#
loop_
_entity.id
_entity.type
_entity.pdbx_description
1 polymer ?
#
loop_
_entity_poly.entity_id
_entity_poly.type
_entity_poly.pdbx_seq_one_letter_code
_entity_poly.pdbx_strand_id
1 'polypeptide(L)'
;MKISRLIIKNYRNLRNIDIHLSDTVALIGENNSGKSNLLRAVTLPFLTDEAGFSGKNLSWTDINNDAKKEYYQFILDNQKPIAAGTISSEELIKRMPVVTVEVHLEPEKTEGYFVKDLSYSIEGGQIVYGLRYEYKPSKVENIYSAVKGVLTSEILDEKSIATVKMNLLPTEYYSYSVGVPGKGSVSYDVLKLYKYIALEAERDEFSRTRERIGSKSLVKLFQMGLTDGDKLKVEKEYNNFFEQLRSISKMDQVINWQDESDLKEAKEFFSHISIMPNMPPMQTILTSIRLGYSDAELSLQGLGYRNLILLFVLINSLAGKQNDIALNVLTIEEPEAHLCINL
;
A
#
# COMPACT_ATOMS: atom_id res chain seq x y z
N MET A 1 7.72 -12.52 -13.43
CA MET A 1 8.65 -12.05 -12.36
C MET A 1 8.16 -12.57 -11.03
N LYS A 2 9.06 -12.98 -10.13
CA LYS A 2 8.73 -13.46 -8.77
C LYS A 2 9.74 -12.95 -7.75
N ILE A 3 9.34 -13.02 -6.47
CA ILE A 3 10.27 -12.82 -5.34
C ILE A 3 10.93 -14.17 -5.07
N SER A 4 12.26 -14.23 -5.18
CA SER A 4 13.03 -15.47 -4.95
C SER A 4 13.61 -15.60 -3.55
N ARG A 5 13.85 -14.48 -2.85
CA ARG A 5 14.43 -14.44 -1.49
C ARG A 5 13.91 -13.24 -0.73
N LEU A 6 13.69 -13.41 0.56
CA LEU A 6 13.29 -12.38 1.51
C LEU A 6 14.25 -12.36 2.69
N ILE A 7 14.85 -11.20 2.96
CA ILE A 7 15.74 -10.98 4.09
C ILE A 7 15.12 -9.87 4.95
N ILE A 8 14.93 -10.15 6.25
CA ILE A 8 14.37 -9.20 7.21
C ILE A 8 15.31 -9.08 8.40
N LYS A 9 15.60 -7.85 8.81
CA LYS A 9 16.38 -7.56 10.01
C LYS A 9 15.66 -6.56 10.90
N ASN A 10 15.60 -6.90 12.18
CA ASN A 10 15.13 -6.02 13.26
C ASN A 10 13.69 -5.52 13.14
N TYR A 11 12.80 -6.24 12.45
CA TYR A 11 11.40 -5.87 12.31
C TYR A 11 10.52 -6.65 13.30
N ARG A 12 9.90 -5.97 14.25
CA ARG A 12 9.01 -6.55 15.29
C ARG A 12 9.62 -7.77 15.95
N ASN A 13 8.97 -8.96 15.88
CA ASN A 13 9.52 -10.22 16.38
C ASN A 13 10.49 -10.91 15.40
N LEU A 14 10.68 -10.36 14.20
CA LEU A 14 11.57 -10.89 13.18
C LEU A 14 12.96 -10.28 13.32
N ARG A 15 13.86 -10.97 14.04
CA ARG A 15 15.21 -10.46 14.33
C ARG A 15 16.14 -10.56 13.14
N ASN A 16 16.20 -11.74 12.55
CA ASN A 16 17.03 -12.04 11.39
C ASN A 16 16.40 -13.21 10.64
N ILE A 17 15.73 -12.91 9.56
CA ILE A 17 15.06 -13.87 8.68
C ILE A 17 15.73 -13.82 7.33
N ASP A 18 16.02 -14.98 6.78
CA ASP A 18 16.57 -15.16 5.44
C ASP A 18 15.96 -16.42 4.85
N ILE A 19 15.02 -16.25 3.92
CA ILE A 19 14.23 -17.34 3.35
C ILE A 19 14.16 -17.24 1.83
N HIS A 20 14.22 -18.39 1.17
CA HIS A 20 13.90 -18.51 -0.24
C HIS A 20 12.41 -18.71 -0.42
N LEU A 21 11.85 -18.06 -1.43
CA LEU A 21 10.42 -18.08 -1.73
C LEU A 21 10.17 -18.73 -3.09
N SER A 22 9.01 -19.37 -3.22
CA SER A 22 8.44 -19.85 -4.49
C SER A 22 7.31 -18.93 -4.93
N ASP A 23 6.69 -19.23 -6.08
CA ASP A 23 5.62 -18.39 -6.66
C ASP A 23 4.40 -18.28 -5.72
N THR A 24 4.13 -19.35 -4.96
CA THR A 24 3.09 -19.37 -3.92
C THR A 24 3.70 -19.90 -2.63
N VAL A 25 3.49 -19.17 -1.55
CA VAL A 25 4.03 -19.49 -0.23
C VAL A 25 2.89 -19.53 0.78
N ALA A 26 2.76 -20.63 1.50
CA ALA A 26 1.85 -20.77 2.63
C ALA A 26 2.64 -20.66 3.95
N LEU A 27 2.21 -19.76 4.83
CA LEU A 27 2.78 -19.58 6.17
C LEU A 27 1.89 -20.31 7.19
N ILE A 28 2.43 -21.36 7.81
CA ILE A 28 1.74 -22.16 8.81
C ILE A 28 2.46 -22.01 10.15
N GLY A 29 1.72 -21.91 11.23
CA GLY A 29 2.28 -21.82 12.58
C GLY A 29 1.25 -21.37 13.60
N GLU A 30 1.62 -21.42 14.86
CA GLU A 30 0.79 -21.01 15.98
C GLU A 30 0.42 -19.53 15.94
N ASN A 31 -0.61 -19.14 16.69
CA ASN A 31 -0.96 -17.73 16.86
C ASN A 31 0.22 -17.00 17.51
N ASN A 32 0.43 -15.76 17.10
CA ASN A 32 1.53 -14.91 17.57
C ASN A 32 2.96 -15.39 17.18
N SER A 33 3.10 -16.38 16.28
CA SER A 33 4.43 -16.82 15.78
C SER A 33 5.12 -15.80 14.85
N GLY A 34 4.40 -14.77 14.40
CA GLY A 34 4.94 -13.71 13.53
C GLY A 34 4.51 -13.79 12.07
N LYS A 35 3.55 -14.66 11.71
CA LYS A 35 3.02 -14.78 10.34
C LYS A 35 2.57 -13.44 9.76
N SER A 36 1.69 -12.72 10.45
CA SER A 36 1.24 -11.39 10.03
C SER A 36 2.38 -10.37 9.93
N ASN A 37 3.36 -10.46 10.83
CA ASN A 37 4.54 -9.60 10.75
C ASN A 37 5.39 -9.89 9.50
N LEU A 38 5.52 -11.15 9.11
CA LEU A 38 6.21 -11.53 7.87
C LEU A 38 5.44 -11.03 6.63
N LEU A 39 4.12 -11.21 6.58
CA LEU A 39 3.28 -10.71 5.49
C LEU A 39 3.36 -9.18 5.36
N ARG A 40 3.35 -8.46 6.48
CA ARG A 40 3.53 -7.00 6.48
C ARG A 40 4.95 -6.58 6.07
N ALA A 41 5.97 -7.30 6.54
CA ALA A 41 7.36 -6.99 6.18
C ALA A 41 7.59 -7.08 4.67
N VAL A 42 7.11 -8.15 4.01
CA VAL A 42 7.32 -8.33 2.56
C VAL A 42 6.72 -7.19 1.72
N THR A 43 5.71 -6.49 2.24
CA THR A 43 5.06 -5.38 1.51
C THR A 43 5.80 -4.04 1.62
N LEU A 44 6.74 -3.89 2.58
CA LEU A 44 7.41 -2.61 2.84
C LEU A 44 8.18 -2.06 1.62
N PRO A 45 8.88 -2.85 0.80
CA PRO A 45 9.57 -2.35 -0.40
C PRO A 45 8.64 -1.93 -1.55
N PHE A 46 7.35 -2.31 -1.53
CA PHE A 46 6.42 -2.15 -2.66
C PHE A 46 5.43 -1.01 -2.44
N LEU A 47 4.83 -0.48 -3.51
CA LEU A 47 3.78 0.53 -3.44
C LEU A 47 2.39 -0.11 -3.41
N THR A 48 1.42 0.60 -2.80
CA THR A 48 -0.01 0.31 -2.98
C THR A 48 -0.62 1.24 -4.01
N ASP A 49 -1.73 0.83 -4.62
CA ASP A 49 -2.52 1.71 -5.49
C ASP A 49 -3.18 2.86 -4.71
N GLU A 50 -3.40 2.68 -3.39
CA GLU A 50 -4.16 3.61 -2.56
C GLU A 50 -3.34 4.70 -1.90
N ALA A 51 -2.19 4.33 -1.36
CA ALA A 51 -1.45 5.19 -0.44
C ALA A 51 -0.05 5.60 -0.96
N GLY A 52 0.38 5.08 -2.10
CA GLY A 52 1.74 5.28 -2.56
C GLY A 52 2.76 4.89 -1.48
N PHE A 53 3.51 5.87 -0.97
CA PHE A 53 4.43 5.69 0.15
C PHE A 53 3.84 6.06 1.52
N SER A 54 2.59 6.50 1.61
CA SER A 54 2.00 6.81 2.90
C SER A 54 1.85 5.54 3.74
N GLY A 55 2.05 5.66 5.05
CA GLY A 55 1.96 4.52 5.99
C GLY A 55 3.19 3.60 6.04
N LYS A 56 4.29 3.94 5.34
CA LYS A 56 5.54 3.15 5.41
C LYS A 56 6.51 3.60 6.51
N ASN A 57 6.25 4.70 7.17
CA ASN A 57 7.01 5.06 8.36
C ASN A 57 6.71 4.06 9.48
N LEU A 58 7.77 3.49 10.03
CA LEU A 58 7.67 2.63 11.19
C LEU A 58 7.72 3.46 12.47
N SER A 59 7.34 2.84 13.56
CA SER A 59 7.36 3.40 14.90
C SER A 59 8.38 2.67 15.79
N TRP A 60 8.58 3.19 17.01
CA TRP A 60 9.38 2.54 18.02
C TRP A 60 8.94 1.08 18.28
N THR A 61 7.63 0.79 18.19
CA THR A 61 7.07 -0.56 18.41
C THR A 61 7.39 -1.53 17.28
N ASP A 62 7.71 -1.04 16.10
CA ASP A 62 8.05 -1.87 14.94
C ASP A 62 9.53 -2.31 14.92
N ILE A 63 10.38 -1.71 15.76
CA ILE A 63 11.76 -2.12 15.92
C ILE A 63 11.83 -3.34 16.84
N ASN A 64 12.64 -4.32 16.48
CA ASN A 64 12.82 -5.56 17.23
C ASN A 64 13.28 -5.31 18.67
N ASN A 65 12.69 -6.03 19.63
CA ASN A 65 12.96 -5.81 21.04
C ASN A 65 14.40 -6.16 21.45
N ASP A 66 15.00 -7.20 20.87
CA ASP A 66 16.37 -7.58 21.23
C ASP A 66 17.38 -6.57 20.64
N ALA A 67 17.10 -6.03 19.44
CA ALA A 67 17.89 -4.94 18.90
C ALA A 67 17.83 -3.66 19.76
N LYS A 68 16.66 -3.36 20.32
CA LYS A 68 16.51 -2.26 21.29
C LYS A 68 17.27 -2.51 22.58
N LYS A 69 17.22 -3.76 23.12
CA LYS A 69 17.95 -4.11 24.35
C LYS A 69 19.45 -3.98 24.17
N GLU A 70 20.00 -4.47 23.04
CA GLU A 70 21.42 -4.32 22.71
C GLU A 70 21.85 -2.84 22.67
N TYR A 71 21.02 -2.00 22.06
CA TYR A 71 21.27 -0.57 22.01
C TYR A 71 21.20 0.09 23.39
N TYR A 72 20.19 -0.24 24.21
CA TYR A 72 20.08 0.32 25.57
C TYR A 72 21.22 -0.16 26.48
N GLN A 73 21.67 -1.39 26.31
CA GLN A 73 22.87 -1.88 27.03
C GLN A 73 24.10 -1.07 26.65
N PHE A 74 24.28 -0.80 25.36
CA PHE A 74 25.36 0.09 24.92
C PHE A 74 25.26 1.48 25.54
N ILE A 75 24.06 2.05 25.66
CA ILE A 75 23.85 3.33 26.33
C ILE A 75 24.25 3.24 27.81
N LEU A 76 23.83 2.19 28.54
CA LEU A 76 24.17 1.99 29.94
C LEU A 76 25.68 1.90 30.16
N ASP A 77 26.37 1.16 29.32
CA ASP A 77 27.80 0.95 29.43
C ASP A 77 28.62 2.22 29.09
N ASN A 78 28.01 3.14 28.32
CA ASN A 78 28.71 4.31 27.78
C ASN A 78 28.10 5.66 28.17
N GLN A 79 27.32 5.74 29.27
CA GLN A 79 26.63 6.97 29.69
C GLN A 79 27.60 8.16 29.86
N LYS A 80 28.68 7.96 30.64
CA LYS A 80 29.66 9.02 30.91
C LYS A 80 30.39 9.48 29.63
N PRO A 81 30.91 8.59 28.77
CA PRO A 81 31.50 8.95 27.49
C PRO A 81 30.56 9.73 26.57
N ILE A 82 29.27 9.34 26.49
CA ILE A 82 28.30 10.03 25.65
C ILE A 82 27.95 11.42 26.21
N ALA A 83 27.71 11.51 27.53
CA ALA A 83 27.44 12.78 28.22
C ALA A 83 28.61 13.76 28.10
N ALA A 84 29.84 13.28 28.24
CA ALA A 84 31.05 14.05 28.06
C ALA A 84 31.33 14.44 26.58
N GLY A 85 30.68 13.80 25.60
CA GLY A 85 30.94 14.04 24.19
C GLY A 85 32.19 13.32 23.67
N THR A 86 32.71 12.32 24.37
CA THR A 86 33.87 11.51 23.94
C THR A 86 33.49 10.51 22.86
N ILE A 87 32.25 9.97 22.91
CA ILE A 87 31.67 9.16 21.83
C ILE A 87 31.05 10.13 20.82
N SER A 88 31.41 9.99 19.56
CA SER A 88 30.91 10.84 18.49
C SER A 88 29.44 10.51 18.12
N SER A 89 28.75 11.45 17.48
CA SER A 89 27.40 11.24 16.95
C SER A 89 27.36 10.08 15.96
N GLU A 90 28.38 9.93 15.11
CA GLU A 90 28.48 8.84 14.15
C GLU A 90 28.62 7.45 14.81
N GLU A 91 29.38 7.37 15.91
CA GLU A 91 29.58 6.13 16.64
C GLU A 91 28.27 5.71 17.34
N LEU A 92 27.56 6.64 17.95
CA LEU A 92 26.24 6.40 18.54
C LEU A 92 25.25 5.88 17.49
N ILE A 93 25.17 6.53 16.33
CA ILE A 93 24.26 6.16 15.23
C ILE A 93 24.53 4.75 14.71
N LYS A 94 25.78 4.33 14.60
CA LYS A 94 26.17 2.97 14.18
C LYS A 94 25.64 1.88 15.13
N ARG A 95 25.36 2.22 16.38
CA ARG A 95 24.83 1.28 17.38
C ARG A 95 23.31 1.26 17.41
N MET A 96 22.66 2.25 16.83
CA MET A 96 21.20 2.32 16.78
C MET A 96 20.61 1.23 15.87
N PRO A 97 19.48 0.64 16.28
CA PRO A 97 18.84 -0.40 15.48
C PRO A 97 18.30 0.15 14.14
N VAL A 98 18.60 -0.56 13.07
CA VAL A 98 18.06 -0.30 11.72
C VAL A 98 17.15 -1.44 11.35
N VAL A 99 15.94 -1.13 10.87
CA VAL A 99 15.04 -2.13 10.27
C VAL A 99 15.34 -2.23 8.79
N THR A 100 15.56 -3.45 8.31
CA THR A 100 15.82 -3.70 6.90
C THR A 100 14.90 -4.81 6.40
N VAL A 101 14.29 -4.59 5.25
CA VAL A 101 13.56 -5.61 4.50
C VAL A 101 14.05 -5.59 3.06
N GLU A 102 14.64 -6.69 2.64
CA GLU A 102 15.19 -6.85 1.30
C GLU A 102 14.49 -7.99 0.57
N VAL A 103 14.11 -7.74 -0.66
CA VAL A 103 13.51 -8.74 -1.56
C VAL A 103 14.39 -8.90 -2.78
N HIS A 104 14.72 -10.15 -3.12
CA HIS A 104 15.38 -10.47 -4.37
C HIS A 104 14.33 -10.84 -5.41
N LEU A 105 14.49 -10.32 -6.61
CA LEU A 105 13.59 -10.48 -7.74
C LEU A 105 14.23 -11.41 -8.78
N GLU A 106 13.43 -12.32 -9.29
CA GLU A 106 13.82 -13.22 -10.39
C GLU A 106 12.94 -12.91 -11.60
N PRO A 107 13.48 -12.21 -12.63
CA PRO A 107 12.74 -11.90 -13.85
C PRO A 107 12.64 -13.13 -14.76
N GLU A 108 11.56 -13.23 -15.50
CA GLU A 108 11.47 -14.13 -16.65
C GLU A 108 12.28 -13.59 -17.85
N LYS A 109 12.50 -14.43 -18.85
CA LYS A 109 13.38 -14.10 -20.00
C LYS A 109 13.03 -12.79 -20.71
N THR A 110 11.76 -12.41 -20.72
CA THR A 110 11.25 -11.20 -21.40
C THR A 110 11.19 -9.96 -20.50
N GLU A 111 11.45 -10.10 -19.22
CA GLU A 111 11.23 -9.06 -18.20
C GLU A 111 12.50 -8.30 -17.75
N GLY A 112 13.64 -8.61 -18.37
CA GLY A 112 14.93 -7.99 -18.03
C GLY A 112 14.93 -6.45 -18.06
N TYR A 113 14.09 -5.86 -18.90
CA TYR A 113 13.93 -4.41 -18.97
C TYR A 113 13.45 -3.81 -17.65
N PHE A 114 12.52 -4.47 -16.97
CA PHE A 114 11.95 -3.96 -15.71
C PHE A 114 12.94 -3.94 -14.55
N VAL A 115 13.89 -4.88 -14.51
CA VAL A 115 14.82 -5.05 -13.39
C VAL A 115 16.21 -4.43 -13.61
N LYS A 116 16.49 -3.84 -14.77
CA LYS A 116 17.83 -3.32 -15.12
C LYS A 116 18.37 -2.34 -14.07
N ASP A 117 17.51 -1.46 -13.55
CA ASP A 117 17.88 -0.45 -12.56
C ASP A 117 17.91 -1.00 -11.12
N LEU A 118 17.51 -2.24 -10.91
CA LEU A 118 17.49 -2.93 -9.62
C LEU A 118 18.66 -3.91 -9.43
N SER A 119 19.59 -3.95 -10.38
CA SER A 119 20.75 -4.86 -10.34
C SER A 119 21.78 -4.44 -9.31
N TYR A 120 22.36 -5.38 -8.60
CA TYR A 120 23.53 -5.20 -7.74
C TYR A 120 24.34 -6.50 -7.65
N SER A 121 25.59 -6.39 -7.19
CA SER A 121 26.45 -7.56 -7.03
C SER A 121 26.48 -8.00 -5.57
N ILE A 122 26.33 -9.28 -5.34
CA ILE A 122 26.56 -9.91 -4.04
C ILE A 122 27.99 -10.47 -3.96
N GLU A 123 28.40 -10.94 -2.78
CA GLU A 123 29.68 -11.61 -2.58
C GLU A 123 29.85 -12.74 -3.59
N GLY A 124 31.01 -12.78 -4.27
CA GLY A 124 31.29 -13.72 -5.37
C GLY A 124 30.98 -13.15 -6.78
N GLY A 125 30.56 -11.89 -6.90
CA GLY A 125 30.37 -11.21 -8.19
C GLY A 125 29.07 -11.59 -8.93
N GLN A 126 28.20 -12.40 -8.33
CA GLN A 126 26.91 -12.74 -8.90
C GLN A 126 25.99 -11.49 -8.93
N ILE A 127 25.42 -11.21 -10.09
CA ILE A 127 24.42 -10.13 -10.25
C ILE A 127 23.07 -10.65 -9.81
N VAL A 128 22.43 -9.92 -8.93
CA VAL A 128 21.05 -10.13 -8.47
C VAL A 128 20.24 -8.86 -8.64
N TYR A 129 18.94 -8.98 -8.61
CA TYR A 129 18.02 -7.85 -8.69
C TYR A 129 17.24 -7.78 -7.39
N GLY A 130 17.01 -6.59 -6.85
CA GLY A 130 16.24 -6.49 -5.62
C GLY A 130 15.93 -5.08 -5.18
N LEU A 131 15.00 -5.01 -4.25
CA LEU A 131 14.60 -3.80 -3.54
C LEU A 131 14.86 -3.98 -2.05
N ARG A 132 15.36 -2.93 -1.41
CA ARG A 132 15.57 -2.87 0.03
C ARG A 132 14.83 -1.67 0.62
N TYR A 133 13.96 -1.95 1.55
CA TYR A 133 13.43 -0.97 2.47
C TYR A 133 14.35 -0.86 3.68
N GLU A 134 14.72 0.35 4.06
CA GLU A 134 15.48 0.64 5.27
C GLU A 134 14.76 1.71 6.08
N TYR A 135 14.58 1.47 7.38
CA TYR A 135 14.15 2.48 8.35
C TYR A 135 15.30 2.71 9.33
N LYS A 136 15.88 3.89 9.27
CA LYS A 136 17.15 4.21 9.93
C LYS A 136 17.22 5.64 10.45
N PRO A 137 18.13 5.92 11.41
CA PRO A 137 18.44 7.28 11.85
C PRO A 137 18.77 8.19 10.67
N SER A 138 18.17 9.38 10.61
CA SER A 138 18.37 10.33 9.52
C SER A 138 18.88 11.70 9.99
N LYS A 139 18.42 12.17 11.15
CA LYS A 139 18.81 13.45 11.75
C LYS A 139 19.83 13.23 12.88
N VAL A 140 21.07 12.95 12.49
CA VAL A 140 22.16 12.51 13.38
C VAL A 140 22.34 13.43 14.58
N GLU A 141 22.49 14.74 14.36
CA GLU A 141 22.73 15.73 15.42
C GLU A 141 21.57 15.88 16.38
N ASN A 142 20.33 15.81 15.87
CA ASN A 142 19.14 15.87 16.72
C ASN A 142 19.05 14.66 17.65
N ILE A 143 19.32 13.47 17.12
CA ILE A 143 19.36 12.23 17.90
C ILE A 143 20.42 12.31 18.96
N TYR A 144 21.64 12.70 18.58
CA TYR A 144 22.75 12.81 19.52
C TYR A 144 22.46 13.80 20.64
N SER A 145 21.92 14.98 20.29
CA SER A 145 21.52 16.00 21.26
C SER A 145 20.43 15.51 22.22
N ALA A 146 19.43 14.78 21.70
CA ALA A 146 18.35 14.22 22.52
C ALA A 146 18.90 13.19 23.52
N VAL A 147 19.69 12.24 23.07
CA VAL A 147 20.31 11.20 23.93
C VAL A 147 21.24 11.82 24.96
N LYS A 148 22.13 12.72 24.53
CA LYS A 148 23.06 13.43 25.41
C LYS A 148 22.32 14.25 26.47
N GLY A 149 21.21 14.91 26.10
CA GLY A 149 20.39 15.68 27.03
C GLY A 149 19.85 14.83 28.18
N VAL A 150 19.32 13.62 27.87
CA VAL A 150 18.86 12.67 28.89
C VAL A 150 20.00 12.25 29.81
N LEU A 151 21.16 11.84 29.26
CA LEU A 151 22.30 11.32 30.02
C LEU A 151 23.05 12.40 30.80
N THR A 152 22.84 13.66 30.51
CA THR A 152 23.39 14.79 31.25
C THR A 152 22.50 15.13 32.48
N SER A 153 21.19 14.88 32.34
CA SER A 153 20.23 15.20 33.39
C SER A 153 20.20 14.18 34.52
N GLU A 154 20.44 12.90 34.24
CA GLU A 154 20.41 11.82 35.24
C GLU A 154 21.30 10.64 34.85
N ILE A 155 21.78 9.91 35.85
CA ILE A 155 22.47 8.63 35.67
C ILE A 155 21.41 7.54 35.62
N LEU A 156 21.36 6.82 34.52
CA LEU A 156 20.38 5.77 34.27
C LEU A 156 20.85 4.41 34.81
N ASP A 157 19.88 3.65 35.31
CA ASP A 157 20.00 2.23 35.60
C ASP A 157 19.01 1.43 34.75
N GLU A 158 18.99 0.10 34.85
CA GLU A 158 18.09 -0.77 34.09
C GLU A 158 16.60 -0.45 34.32
N LYS A 159 16.24 0.11 35.47
CA LYS A 159 14.86 0.47 35.81
C LYS A 159 14.47 1.83 35.23
N SER A 160 15.36 2.81 35.36
CA SER A 160 15.11 4.18 34.90
C SER A 160 15.09 4.26 33.36
N ILE A 161 15.86 3.41 32.64
CA ILE A 161 15.75 3.30 31.19
C ILE A 161 14.32 3.05 30.74
N ALA A 162 13.54 2.26 31.45
CA ALA A 162 12.16 1.95 31.06
C ALA A 162 11.27 3.19 30.95
N THR A 163 11.56 4.27 31.70
CA THR A 163 10.80 5.53 31.69
C THR A 163 11.22 6.48 30.57
N VAL A 164 12.47 6.41 30.12
CA VAL A 164 13.05 7.34 29.11
C VAL A 164 13.42 6.66 27.78
N LYS A 165 13.04 5.39 27.59
CA LYS A 165 13.42 4.56 26.43
C LYS A 165 13.11 5.20 25.07
N MET A 166 12.02 5.96 24.95
CA MET A 166 11.68 6.63 23.70
C MET A 166 12.58 7.86 23.45
N ASN A 167 12.98 8.56 24.48
CA ASN A 167 13.89 9.68 24.37
C ASN A 167 15.32 9.23 24.05
N LEU A 168 15.71 8.03 24.51
CA LEU A 168 16.99 7.43 24.16
C LEU A 168 17.01 6.83 22.74
N LEU A 169 15.86 6.41 22.23
CA LEU A 169 15.68 5.93 20.85
C LEU A 169 14.59 6.76 20.16
N PRO A 170 14.88 8.03 19.80
CA PRO A 170 13.90 8.98 19.26
C PRO A 170 13.61 8.68 17.79
N THR A 171 12.60 7.83 17.54
CA THR A 171 12.21 7.37 16.19
C THR A 171 11.58 8.46 15.33
N GLU A 172 11.21 9.61 15.88
CA GLU A 172 10.80 10.80 15.13
C GLU A 172 11.93 11.39 14.25
N TYR A 173 13.18 11.05 14.56
CA TYR A 173 14.34 11.42 13.75
C TYR A 173 14.82 10.31 12.80
N TYR A 174 14.03 9.25 12.70
CA TYR A 174 14.26 8.21 11.69
C TYR A 174 13.52 8.57 10.40
N SER A 175 14.01 8.03 9.30
CA SER A 175 13.31 8.05 8.03
C SER A 175 13.45 6.69 7.34
N TYR A 176 12.51 6.40 6.46
CA TYR A 176 12.65 5.24 5.60
C TYR A 176 13.12 5.64 4.21
N SER A 177 13.73 4.67 3.54
CA SER A 177 14.07 4.77 2.12
C SER A 177 13.83 3.41 1.46
N VAL A 178 13.48 3.43 0.18
CA VAL A 178 13.42 2.23 -0.66
C VAL A 178 14.46 2.39 -1.76
N GLY A 179 15.32 1.42 -1.91
CA GLY A 179 16.44 1.49 -2.84
C GLY A 179 16.95 0.13 -3.28
N VAL A 180 18.04 0.14 -4.00
CA VAL A 180 18.80 -1.07 -4.37
C VAL A 180 19.88 -1.31 -3.32
N PRO A 181 20.06 -2.54 -2.84
CA PRO A 181 21.12 -2.85 -1.89
C PRO A 181 22.50 -2.35 -2.36
N GLY A 182 23.14 -1.50 -1.55
CA GLY A 182 24.46 -0.93 -1.85
C GLY A 182 24.51 0.19 -2.91
N LYS A 183 23.37 0.56 -3.53
CA LYS A 183 23.33 1.61 -4.59
C LYS A 183 22.51 2.86 -4.22
N GLY A 184 21.75 2.82 -3.11
CA GLY A 184 20.95 3.95 -2.67
C GLY A 184 19.48 3.88 -3.15
N SER A 185 18.77 5.02 -3.09
CA SER A 185 17.32 5.08 -3.37
C SER A 185 16.98 4.91 -4.84
N VAL A 186 15.83 4.29 -5.10
CA VAL A 186 15.26 4.10 -6.43
C VAL A 186 14.24 5.20 -6.71
N SER A 187 14.12 5.61 -7.96
CA SER A 187 13.15 6.62 -8.36
C SER A 187 11.70 6.12 -8.19
N TYR A 188 10.78 7.06 -7.96
CA TYR A 188 9.36 6.74 -7.82
C TYR A 188 8.79 6.09 -9.09
N ASP A 189 9.27 6.48 -10.28
CA ASP A 189 8.80 5.92 -11.54
C ASP A 189 9.16 4.44 -11.70
N VAL A 190 10.30 4.01 -11.19
CA VAL A 190 10.65 2.59 -11.14
C VAL A 190 9.80 1.87 -10.09
N LEU A 191 9.60 2.46 -8.91
CA LEU A 191 8.82 1.83 -7.84
C LEU A 191 7.34 1.66 -8.18
N LYS A 192 6.75 2.50 -9.05
CA LYS A 192 5.38 2.34 -9.55
C LYS A 192 5.14 1.00 -10.25
N LEU A 193 6.18 0.38 -10.78
CA LEU A 193 6.11 -0.91 -11.46
C LEU A 193 5.95 -2.10 -10.48
N TYR A 194 6.18 -1.87 -9.20
CA TYR A 194 6.21 -2.91 -8.15
C TYR A 194 5.16 -2.61 -7.10
N LYS A 195 4.07 -3.37 -7.12
CA LYS A 195 2.90 -3.11 -6.28
C LYS A 195 2.59 -4.28 -5.37
N TYR A 196 1.83 -3.99 -4.31
CA TYR A 196 1.25 -5.03 -3.49
C TYR A 196 -0.21 -4.76 -3.15
N ILE A 197 -0.93 -5.83 -2.84
CA ILE A 197 -2.26 -5.82 -2.24
C ILE A 197 -2.18 -6.68 -0.99
N ALA A 198 -2.61 -6.15 0.15
CA ALA A 198 -2.69 -6.89 1.40
C ALA A 198 -4.16 -7.08 1.78
N LEU A 199 -4.56 -8.32 2.00
CA LEU A 199 -5.86 -8.68 2.54
C LEU A 199 -5.69 -9.10 3.99
N GLU A 200 -6.26 -8.34 4.90
CA GLU A 200 -6.30 -8.64 6.33
C GLU A 200 -7.36 -9.71 6.63
N ALA A 201 -7.34 -10.29 7.83
CA ALA A 201 -8.31 -11.30 8.26
C ALA A 201 -9.75 -10.78 8.30
N GLU A 202 -9.93 -9.53 8.77
CA GLU A 202 -11.22 -8.84 8.72
C GLU A 202 -11.41 -8.18 7.36
N ARG A 203 -12.31 -8.75 6.54
CA ARG A 203 -12.57 -8.28 5.17
C ARG A 203 -14.04 -7.94 5.02
N ASP A 204 -14.36 -6.68 4.79
CA ASP A 204 -15.66 -6.22 4.30
C ASP A 204 -15.49 -5.33 3.07
N GLU A 205 -14.85 -5.88 2.04
CA GLU A 205 -14.36 -5.16 0.87
C GLU A 205 -15.43 -4.87 -0.18
N PHE A 206 -16.63 -5.45 -0.04
CA PHE A 206 -17.81 -5.16 -0.87
C PHE A 206 -18.89 -4.36 -0.12
N SER A 207 -18.54 -3.70 0.99
CA SER A 207 -19.48 -2.84 1.67
C SER A 207 -19.87 -1.64 0.78
N ARG A 208 -20.95 -0.94 1.16
CA ARG A 208 -21.56 0.15 0.38
C ARG A 208 -20.63 1.35 0.08
N THR A 209 -19.47 1.43 0.70
CA THR A 209 -18.48 2.49 0.46
C THR A 209 -17.64 2.18 -0.78
N ARG A 210 -17.58 3.14 -1.71
CA ARG A 210 -16.92 3.02 -3.04
C ARG A 210 -15.40 2.83 -3.02
N GLU A 211 -14.77 2.94 -1.87
CA GLU A 211 -13.31 3.04 -1.75
C GLU A 211 -12.60 1.72 -1.42
N ARG A 212 -13.35 0.62 -1.32
CA ARG A 212 -12.78 -0.66 -0.91
C ARG A 212 -12.11 -1.41 -2.05
N ILE A 213 -11.08 -2.21 -1.73
CA ILE A 213 -10.23 -2.96 -2.67
C ILE A 213 -11.07 -3.82 -3.64
N GLY A 214 -12.09 -4.52 -3.14
CA GLY A 214 -12.95 -5.37 -3.97
C GLY A 214 -13.73 -4.58 -5.03
N SER A 215 -14.28 -3.42 -4.68
CA SER A 215 -15.00 -2.57 -5.62
C SER A 215 -14.06 -1.97 -6.68
N LYS A 216 -12.85 -1.54 -6.30
CA LYS A 216 -11.83 -1.04 -7.23
C LYS A 216 -11.35 -2.11 -8.18
N SER A 217 -11.08 -3.32 -7.67
CA SER A 217 -10.65 -4.46 -8.49
C SER A 217 -11.72 -4.90 -9.47
N LEU A 218 -13.00 -4.84 -9.08
CA LEU A 218 -14.12 -5.12 -9.96
C LEU A 218 -14.22 -4.09 -11.10
N VAL A 219 -14.12 -2.81 -10.80
CA VAL A 219 -14.08 -1.73 -11.80
C VAL A 219 -12.94 -1.94 -12.79
N LYS A 220 -11.76 -2.31 -12.28
CA LYS A 220 -10.59 -2.61 -13.09
C LYS A 220 -10.83 -3.79 -14.05
N LEU A 221 -11.42 -4.88 -13.57
CA LEU A 221 -11.80 -6.01 -14.41
C LEU A 221 -12.73 -5.60 -15.54
N PHE A 222 -13.77 -4.82 -15.24
CA PHE A 222 -14.68 -4.32 -16.26
C PHE A 222 -13.97 -3.41 -17.27
N GLN A 223 -13.09 -2.50 -16.82
CA GLN A 223 -12.31 -1.65 -17.72
C GLN A 223 -11.43 -2.44 -18.68
N MET A 224 -10.82 -3.53 -18.20
CA MET A 224 -9.98 -4.41 -19.03
C MET A 224 -10.79 -5.20 -20.06
N GLY A 225 -12.06 -5.50 -19.77
CA GLY A 225 -12.97 -6.19 -20.69
C GLY A 225 -13.60 -5.29 -21.74
N LEU A 226 -13.58 -3.95 -21.56
CA LEU A 226 -14.23 -3.01 -22.46
C LEU A 226 -13.30 -2.60 -23.61
N THR A 227 -13.75 -2.87 -24.85
CA THR A 227 -13.12 -2.32 -26.05
C THR A 227 -13.55 -0.87 -26.29
N ASP A 228 -12.84 -0.13 -27.15
CA ASP A 228 -13.25 1.23 -27.51
C ASP A 228 -14.61 1.25 -28.23
N GLY A 229 -14.93 0.17 -28.98
CA GLY A 229 -16.25 -0.02 -29.58
C GLY A 229 -17.37 -0.17 -28.53
N ASP A 230 -17.08 -0.82 -27.41
CA ASP A 230 -18.05 -0.97 -26.31
C ASP A 230 -18.26 0.35 -25.55
N LYS A 231 -17.19 1.13 -25.36
CA LYS A 231 -17.30 2.48 -24.79
C LYS A 231 -18.21 3.39 -25.63
N LEU A 232 -18.06 3.35 -26.96
CA LEU A 232 -18.94 4.09 -27.89
C LEU A 232 -20.39 3.64 -27.82
N LYS A 233 -20.64 2.34 -27.63
CA LYS A 233 -22.02 1.84 -27.43
C LYS A 233 -22.61 2.37 -26.11
N VAL A 234 -21.84 2.31 -25.02
CA VAL A 234 -22.29 2.84 -23.73
C VAL A 234 -22.63 4.33 -23.82
N GLU A 235 -21.81 5.11 -24.52
CA GLU A 235 -22.06 6.53 -24.76
C GLU A 235 -23.38 6.77 -25.53
N LYS A 236 -23.62 6.00 -26.59
CA LYS A 236 -24.88 6.07 -27.35
C LYS A 236 -26.09 5.74 -26.48
N GLU A 237 -26.00 4.65 -25.71
CA GLU A 237 -27.12 4.25 -24.86
C GLU A 237 -27.36 5.27 -23.71
N TYR A 238 -26.31 5.88 -23.18
CA TYR A 238 -26.46 6.97 -22.21
C TYR A 238 -27.18 8.17 -22.80
N ASN A 239 -26.83 8.58 -24.03
CA ASN A 239 -27.49 9.67 -24.71
C ASN A 239 -28.96 9.31 -25.02
N ASN A 240 -29.24 8.09 -25.48
CA ASN A 240 -30.61 7.61 -25.70
C ASN A 240 -31.44 7.64 -24.41
N PHE A 241 -30.86 7.18 -23.29
CA PHE A 241 -31.50 7.25 -21.98
C PHE A 241 -31.82 8.70 -21.59
N PHE A 242 -30.88 9.61 -21.80
CA PHE A 242 -31.08 11.03 -21.47
C PHE A 242 -32.22 11.64 -22.30
N GLU A 243 -32.27 11.36 -23.60
CA GLU A 243 -33.36 11.84 -24.47
C GLU A 243 -34.73 11.28 -24.03
N GLN A 244 -34.82 10.01 -23.65
CA GLN A 244 -36.02 9.43 -23.08
C GLN A 244 -36.41 10.12 -21.76
N LEU A 245 -35.45 10.32 -20.85
CA LEU A 245 -35.68 11.01 -19.57
C LEU A 245 -36.19 12.44 -19.81
N ARG A 246 -35.59 13.15 -20.76
CA ARG A 246 -35.99 14.50 -21.18
C ARG A 246 -37.45 14.52 -21.66
N SER A 247 -37.84 13.56 -22.48
CA SER A 247 -39.22 13.46 -23.00
C SER A 247 -40.23 13.12 -21.91
N ILE A 248 -39.89 12.21 -20.99
CA ILE A 248 -40.78 11.79 -19.89
C ILE A 248 -40.99 12.92 -18.86
N SER A 249 -39.88 13.57 -18.48
CA SER A 249 -39.86 14.55 -17.40
C SER A 249 -40.28 15.94 -17.81
N LYS A 250 -40.58 16.15 -19.11
CA LYS A 250 -40.90 17.48 -19.68
C LYS A 250 -39.90 18.56 -19.26
N MET A 251 -38.63 18.19 -19.20
CA MET A 251 -37.53 19.09 -18.78
C MET A 251 -37.49 20.38 -19.60
N ASP A 252 -37.85 20.31 -20.87
CA ASP A 252 -37.90 21.49 -21.74
C ASP A 252 -38.96 22.51 -21.31
N GLN A 253 -39.99 22.09 -20.58
CA GLN A 253 -41.04 23.00 -20.08
C GLN A 253 -40.54 23.77 -18.83
N VAL A 254 -39.57 23.28 -18.10
CA VAL A 254 -39.00 23.94 -16.92
C VAL A 254 -38.27 25.23 -17.32
N ILE A 255 -37.76 25.29 -18.55
CA ILE A 255 -37.00 26.45 -19.10
C ILE A 255 -37.88 27.28 -20.04
N ASN A 256 -39.12 26.82 -20.34
CA ASN A 256 -39.98 27.48 -21.31
C ASN A 256 -40.80 28.61 -20.64
N TRP A 257 -40.32 29.82 -20.72
CA TRP A 257 -40.91 31.05 -20.20
C TRP A 257 -41.98 31.62 -21.17
N GLN A 258 -42.96 30.80 -21.56
CA GLN A 258 -43.88 31.19 -22.63
C GLN A 258 -44.90 32.25 -22.24
N ASP A 259 -45.13 32.52 -20.96
CA ASP A 259 -46.31 33.28 -20.51
C ASP A 259 -46.08 34.68 -19.90
N GLU A 260 -44.84 35.16 -19.83
CA GLU A 260 -44.62 36.53 -19.32
C GLU A 260 -44.31 37.53 -20.45
N SER A 261 -45.26 38.43 -20.70
CA SER A 261 -45.25 39.39 -21.80
C SER A 261 -44.18 40.50 -21.71
N ASP A 262 -43.54 40.67 -20.56
CA ASP A 262 -42.64 41.82 -20.29
C ASP A 262 -41.14 41.57 -20.55
N LEU A 263 -40.78 40.36 -21.00
CA LEU A 263 -39.37 39.96 -21.21
C LEU A 263 -39.07 39.59 -22.67
N LYS A 264 -39.50 40.41 -23.65
CA LYS A 264 -39.26 40.11 -25.07
C LYS A 264 -37.77 39.93 -25.45
N GLU A 265 -36.88 40.71 -24.90
CA GLU A 265 -35.40 40.63 -25.15
C GLU A 265 -34.80 39.38 -24.45
N ALA A 266 -35.36 38.98 -23.32
CA ALA A 266 -34.93 37.77 -22.64
C ALA A 266 -35.41 36.47 -23.34
N LYS A 267 -36.52 36.53 -24.10
CA LYS A 267 -37.02 35.37 -24.87
C LYS A 267 -36.00 34.85 -25.88
N GLU A 268 -35.34 35.74 -26.58
CA GLU A 268 -34.32 35.35 -27.56
C GLU A 268 -33.13 34.68 -26.88
N PHE A 269 -32.67 35.20 -25.73
CA PHE A 269 -31.62 34.57 -24.92
C PHE A 269 -32.01 33.20 -24.40
N PHE A 270 -33.20 33.08 -23.82
CA PHE A 270 -33.68 31.79 -23.25
C PHE A 270 -33.98 30.74 -24.31
N SER A 271 -34.32 31.13 -25.56
CA SER A 271 -34.53 30.20 -26.67
C SER A 271 -33.24 29.45 -27.07
N HIS A 272 -32.07 29.98 -26.72
CA HIS A 272 -30.76 29.34 -26.98
C HIS A 272 -30.30 28.46 -25.82
N ILE A 273 -31.00 28.43 -24.68
CA ILE A 273 -30.67 27.56 -23.55
C ILE A 273 -31.21 26.17 -23.82
N SER A 274 -30.35 25.19 -23.81
CA SER A 274 -30.69 23.77 -23.93
C SER A 274 -30.15 22.95 -22.77
N ILE A 275 -30.91 21.95 -22.37
CA ILE A 275 -30.42 20.94 -21.40
C ILE A 275 -29.61 19.91 -22.15
N MET A 276 -28.36 19.80 -21.82
CA MET A 276 -27.48 18.82 -22.46
C MET A 276 -27.07 17.72 -21.47
N PRO A 277 -26.93 16.45 -21.93
CA PRO A 277 -26.44 15.37 -21.11
C PRO A 277 -24.98 15.63 -20.71
N ASN A 278 -24.68 15.43 -19.44
CA ASN A 278 -23.32 15.39 -18.95
C ASN A 278 -22.97 13.94 -18.62
N MET A 279 -22.39 13.24 -19.60
CA MET A 279 -21.99 11.85 -19.39
C MET A 279 -20.86 11.79 -18.35
N PRO A 280 -21.04 11.05 -17.25
CA PRO A 280 -19.96 10.86 -16.29
C PRO A 280 -18.82 10.03 -16.93
N PRO A 281 -17.58 10.19 -16.48
CA PRO A 281 -16.47 9.35 -16.91
C PRO A 281 -16.81 7.86 -16.78
N MET A 282 -16.36 7.01 -17.69
CA MET A 282 -16.63 5.56 -17.71
C MET A 282 -16.35 4.91 -16.37
N GLN A 283 -15.27 5.30 -15.70
CA GLN A 283 -14.93 4.82 -14.36
C GLN A 283 -16.06 5.09 -13.34
N THR A 284 -16.71 6.26 -13.38
CA THR A 284 -17.82 6.59 -12.50
C THR A 284 -19.04 5.72 -12.78
N ILE A 285 -19.32 5.42 -14.06
CA ILE A 285 -20.40 4.50 -14.45
C ILE A 285 -20.11 3.10 -13.89
N LEU A 286 -18.90 2.59 -14.08
CA LEU A 286 -18.52 1.28 -13.58
C LEU A 286 -18.51 1.18 -12.05
N THR A 287 -18.23 2.25 -11.32
CA THR A 287 -18.30 2.26 -9.86
C THR A 287 -19.73 2.15 -9.32
N SER A 288 -20.77 2.37 -10.14
CA SER A 288 -22.17 2.16 -9.76
C SER A 288 -22.61 0.69 -9.84
N ILE A 289 -21.83 -0.16 -10.52
CA ILE A 289 -22.12 -1.58 -10.65
C ILE A 289 -21.89 -2.28 -9.31
N ARG A 290 -22.80 -3.15 -8.91
CA ARG A 290 -22.72 -3.99 -7.71
C ARG A 290 -22.78 -5.46 -8.12
N LEU A 291 -22.05 -6.28 -7.37
CA LEU A 291 -22.20 -7.72 -7.47
C LEU A 291 -23.46 -8.16 -6.73
N GLY A 292 -24.21 -9.03 -7.35
CA GLY A 292 -25.37 -9.70 -6.77
C GLY A 292 -25.18 -11.21 -6.73
N TYR A 293 -25.89 -11.86 -5.81
CA TYR A 293 -26.00 -13.31 -5.73
C TYR A 293 -27.48 -13.66 -5.52
N SER A 294 -28.09 -14.39 -6.43
CA SER A 294 -29.53 -14.73 -6.41
C SER A 294 -30.35 -13.48 -6.13
N ASP A 295 -30.78 -12.66 -6.81
CA ASP A 295 -31.65 -11.48 -6.65
C ASP A 295 -31.32 -10.52 -5.45
N ALA A 296 -30.22 -10.77 -4.73
CA ALA A 296 -29.80 -9.93 -3.61
C ALA A 296 -28.39 -9.35 -3.84
N GLU A 297 -28.14 -8.15 -3.31
CA GLU A 297 -26.82 -7.53 -3.34
C GLU A 297 -25.81 -8.39 -2.54
N LEU A 298 -24.60 -8.57 -3.06
CA LEU A 298 -23.56 -9.37 -2.41
C LEU A 298 -23.24 -8.88 -0.99
N SER A 299 -23.37 -7.58 -0.74
CA SER A 299 -23.19 -6.98 0.58
C SER A 299 -24.12 -7.55 1.66
N LEU A 300 -25.24 -8.16 1.26
CA LEU A 300 -26.21 -8.81 2.15
C LEU A 300 -25.93 -10.30 2.40
N GLN A 301 -24.94 -10.86 1.70
CA GLN A 301 -24.55 -12.26 1.88
C GLN A 301 -23.59 -12.44 3.06
N GLY A 302 -23.47 -13.69 3.53
CA GLY A 302 -22.51 -14.04 4.58
C GLY A 302 -21.06 -13.73 4.21
N LEU A 303 -20.25 -13.42 5.22
CA LEU A 303 -18.85 -13.01 5.05
C LEU A 303 -18.02 -14.02 4.25
N GLY A 304 -18.27 -15.32 4.42
CA GLY A 304 -17.55 -16.37 3.69
C GLY A 304 -17.73 -16.26 2.17
N TYR A 305 -18.96 -16.10 1.69
CA TYR A 305 -19.21 -15.91 0.25
C TYR A 305 -18.58 -14.62 -0.27
N ARG A 306 -18.69 -13.55 0.50
CA ARG A 306 -18.06 -12.26 0.12
C ARG A 306 -16.55 -12.39 0.01
N ASN A 307 -15.90 -13.06 0.95
CA ASN A 307 -14.46 -13.32 0.93
C ASN A 307 -14.03 -14.15 -0.28
N LEU A 308 -14.77 -15.22 -0.57
CA LEU A 308 -14.48 -16.06 -1.72
C LEU A 308 -14.56 -15.28 -3.03
N ILE A 309 -15.63 -14.52 -3.23
CA ILE A 309 -15.82 -13.70 -4.43
C ILE A 309 -14.75 -12.61 -4.52
N LEU A 310 -14.38 -11.98 -3.39
CA LEU A 310 -13.27 -11.03 -3.33
C LEU A 310 -11.97 -11.64 -3.86
N LEU A 311 -11.61 -12.83 -3.38
CA LEU A 311 -10.40 -13.52 -3.84
C LEU A 311 -10.45 -13.78 -5.35
N PHE A 312 -11.58 -14.26 -5.88
CA PHE A 312 -11.75 -14.44 -7.33
C PHE A 312 -11.58 -13.14 -8.11
N VAL A 313 -12.22 -12.07 -7.67
CA VAL A 313 -12.12 -10.74 -8.31
C VAL A 313 -10.68 -10.25 -8.30
N LEU A 314 -9.99 -10.36 -7.17
CA LEU A 314 -8.60 -9.92 -7.05
C LEU A 314 -7.65 -10.74 -7.92
N ILE A 315 -7.72 -12.07 -7.84
CA ILE A 315 -6.86 -12.95 -8.65
C ILE A 315 -7.04 -12.64 -10.13
N ASN A 316 -8.29 -12.53 -10.60
CA ASN A 316 -8.56 -12.21 -12.01
C ASN A 316 -8.10 -10.80 -12.38
N SER A 317 -8.23 -9.80 -11.48
CA SER A 317 -7.76 -8.45 -11.73
C SER A 317 -6.23 -8.34 -11.81
N LEU A 318 -5.52 -9.23 -11.11
CA LEU A 318 -4.06 -9.31 -11.14
C LEU A 318 -3.53 -10.17 -12.29
N ALA A 319 -4.28 -11.20 -12.72
CA ALA A 319 -3.93 -12.06 -13.85
C ALA A 319 -4.01 -11.35 -15.20
N GLY A 320 -4.78 -10.27 -15.30
CA GLY A 320 -4.87 -9.46 -16.51
C GLY A 320 -3.52 -8.78 -16.80
N LYS A 321 -3.01 -8.95 -18.02
CA LYS A 321 -1.75 -8.33 -18.45
C LYS A 321 -1.84 -6.81 -18.35
N GLN A 322 -1.16 -6.24 -17.36
CA GLN A 322 -0.92 -4.81 -17.26
C GLN A 322 0.48 -4.56 -17.82
N ASN A 323 0.56 -3.91 -18.97
CA ASN A 323 1.85 -3.60 -19.62
C ASN A 323 2.74 -2.68 -18.75
N ASP A 324 2.17 -2.04 -17.73
CA ASP A 324 2.82 -1.02 -16.90
C ASP A 324 3.20 -1.50 -15.51
N ILE A 325 3.04 -2.78 -15.17
CA ILE A 325 3.38 -3.33 -13.86
C ILE A 325 4.29 -4.55 -14.02
N ALA A 326 5.44 -4.49 -13.40
CA ALA A 326 6.43 -5.55 -13.42
C ALA A 326 6.11 -6.67 -12.42
N LEU A 327 5.61 -6.31 -11.23
CA LEU A 327 5.29 -7.26 -10.16
C LEU A 327 4.10 -6.79 -9.34
N ASN A 328 3.14 -7.69 -9.14
CA ASN A 328 2.08 -7.56 -8.15
C ASN A 328 2.25 -8.62 -7.06
N VAL A 329 2.38 -8.19 -5.82
CA VAL A 329 2.45 -9.07 -4.65
C VAL A 329 1.09 -9.09 -3.98
N LEU A 330 0.50 -10.27 -3.80
CA LEU A 330 -0.75 -10.45 -3.04
C LEU A 330 -0.41 -11.17 -1.74
N THR A 331 -0.70 -10.52 -0.61
CA THR A 331 -0.63 -11.14 0.72
C THR A 331 -2.03 -11.34 1.28
N ILE A 332 -2.31 -12.52 1.83
CA ILE A 332 -3.61 -12.88 2.37
C ILE A 332 -3.41 -13.40 3.79
N GLU A 333 -4.02 -12.76 4.77
CA GLU A 333 -4.10 -13.25 6.15
C GLU A 333 -5.37 -14.09 6.31
N GLU A 334 -5.25 -15.25 6.93
CA GLU A 334 -6.35 -16.14 7.25
C GLU A 334 -7.32 -16.35 6.06
N PRO A 335 -6.85 -16.95 4.94
CA PRO A 335 -7.68 -17.13 3.76
C PRO A 335 -8.95 -17.93 4.04
N GLU A 336 -8.94 -18.77 5.08
CA GLU A 336 -10.06 -19.55 5.57
C GLU A 336 -11.04 -18.78 6.46
N ALA A 337 -10.75 -17.53 6.83
CA ALA A 337 -11.60 -16.74 7.72
C ALA A 337 -13.03 -16.65 7.18
N HIS A 338 -13.99 -17.02 8.02
CA HIS A 338 -15.43 -17.05 7.72
C HIS A 338 -15.87 -18.08 6.66
N LEU A 339 -14.99 -18.98 6.17
CA LEU A 339 -15.37 -20.08 5.31
C LEU A 339 -15.88 -21.25 6.17
N CYS A 340 -17.01 -21.85 5.78
CA CYS A 340 -17.43 -23.12 6.33
C CYS A 340 -16.55 -24.25 5.79
N ILE A 341 -16.26 -25.27 6.62
CA ILE A 341 -15.43 -26.43 6.26
C ILE A 341 -15.95 -27.18 5.01
N ASN A 342 -17.17 -26.93 4.58
CA ASN A 342 -17.84 -27.55 3.42
C ASN A 342 -17.87 -26.65 2.17
N LEU A 343 -17.18 -25.54 2.15
CA LEU A 343 -16.92 -24.69 1.01
C LEU A 343 -15.45 -24.80 0.62
#